data_12a18e4cf70fc7f98b58d32200c349cd
#
_entry.id   12a18e4cf70fc7f98b58d32200c349cd
#
_cell.length_a   1.000
_cell.length_b   1.000
_cell.length_c   1.000
_cell.angle_alpha   90.00
_cell.angle_beta   90.00
_cell.angle_gamma   90.00
#
_symmetry.space_group_name_H-M   'P 1'
#
loop_
_entity.id
_entity.type
_entity.pdbx_description
1 polymer ?
#
loop_
_entity_poly.entity_id
_entity_poly.type
_entity_poly.pdbx_seq_one_letter_code
_entity_poly.pdbx_strand_id
1 'polypeptide(L)'
;MPFFLLRRRRVLSGASSDNSSADHSLRWVVWLVALLVVLALHWVAGRWVERSRNASNPVPAEHVPVQVELLTPKPVAQAPKPVAPPPVVKPKPVPKPALKPAPQPQPTHAITTPQTEQVAQAAQAAQAAEAAQAEQAAQAAAQAAAQAAAKAAGDAAASQAAAAAAKAAATGDKFSVPPSGELRYDTRINGVMNQTGNIHWVNDGQHYEMVVSIPLPFVGPYVYSSKGHIDGFGIAPEQYSEQRGRRAADITVFDRATKQLVYTRTPNNQPLADGAQDRFSVVMQLSSLVRGAPDSYKPGVVRQFSVADNDSNEIWPIETVGDENVQTADGNVQARHFTRLPRREGDRRRLDIWLAPALSWLPVRILQTEPNGMQIEMLWRGKLQPPSATQGQSGAGTPDASADAAPAASAPDKP
;
A
#
# COMPACT_ATOMS: atom_id res chain seq x y z
N MET A 1 -54.60 -45.32 57.89
CA MET A 1 -54.88 -46.77 57.99
C MET A 1 -55.30 -47.25 56.61
N PRO A 2 -54.98 -48.52 56.20
CA PRO A 2 -53.77 -49.33 56.47
C PRO A 2 -53.16 -50.04 55.22
N PHE A 3 -52.09 -50.80 55.49
CA PHE A 3 -51.57 -51.99 54.87
C PHE A 3 -50.63 -51.91 53.65
N PHE A 4 -49.32 -52.02 53.88
CA PHE A 4 -48.45 -53.21 53.81
C PHE A 4 -48.67 -54.13 52.62
N LEU A 5 -47.57 -54.22 51.80
CA LEU A 5 -46.99 -55.55 51.51
C LEU A 5 -45.54 -55.38 50.93
N LEU A 6 -44.63 -55.87 51.74
CA LEU A 6 -43.26 -56.22 51.38
C LEU A 6 -43.26 -57.28 50.24
N ARG A 7 -42.43 -57.10 49.26
CA ARG A 7 -41.91 -58.21 48.43
C ARG A 7 -40.42 -58.09 48.23
N ARG A 8 -39.72 -58.85 49.01
CA ARG A 8 -38.32 -59.25 48.78
C ARG A 8 -38.18 -59.81 47.38
N ARG A 9 -37.23 -59.35 46.59
CA ARG A 9 -36.65 -60.15 45.50
C ARG A 9 -35.12 -60.03 45.55
N ARG A 10 -34.61 -61.26 45.58
CA ARG A 10 -33.28 -61.84 45.62
C ARG A 10 -32.23 -61.01 44.81
N VAL A 11 -31.10 -60.87 45.44
CA VAL A 11 -29.78 -60.64 44.88
C VAL A 11 -29.46 -61.77 43.94
N LEU A 12 -29.24 -61.50 42.67
CA LEU A 12 -28.44 -62.31 41.79
C LEU A 12 -27.19 -61.50 41.47
N SER A 13 -26.12 -61.98 42.08
CA SER A 13 -24.75 -61.63 41.73
C SER A 13 -24.49 -62.04 40.29
N GLY A 14 -24.35 -61.09 39.39
CA GLY A 14 -23.88 -61.28 38.03
C GLY A 14 -22.57 -60.53 37.86
N ALA A 15 -21.50 -61.31 37.78
CA ALA A 15 -20.18 -60.82 37.43
C ALA A 15 -20.24 -60.10 36.11
N SER A 16 -19.98 -58.76 36.09
CA SER A 16 -19.68 -58.01 34.92
C SER A 16 -18.15 -57.80 34.87
N SER A 17 -17.55 -58.70 34.10
CA SER A 17 -16.15 -58.67 33.73
C SER A 17 -15.80 -57.43 32.90
N ASP A 18 -14.74 -56.78 33.27
CA ASP A 18 -13.72 -56.07 32.50
C ASP A 18 -14.04 -55.74 31.03
N ASN A 19 -14.60 -54.54 30.80
CA ASN A 19 -14.56 -53.86 29.50
C ASN A 19 -14.14 -52.38 29.58
N SER A 20 -13.67 -51.92 30.74
CA SER A 20 -13.30 -50.47 30.89
C SER A 20 -11.88 -50.15 30.43
N SER A 21 -11.01 -51.14 30.28
CA SER A 21 -9.62 -50.90 29.87
C SER A 21 -9.45 -50.78 28.35
N ALA A 22 -10.31 -51.41 27.55
CA ALA A 22 -10.27 -51.29 26.08
C ALA A 22 -10.75 -49.92 25.57
N ASP A 23 -11.75 -49.33 26.23
CA ASP A 23 -12.28 -48.00 25.85
C ASP A 23 -11.29 -46.86 26.16
N HIS A 24 -10.52 -46.96 27.24
CA HIS A 24 -9.49 -45.97 27.55
C HIS A 24 -8.33 -45.98 26.56
N SER A 25 -7.88 -47.14 26.12
CA SER A 25 -6.79 -47.26 25.14
C SER A 25 -7.21 -46.74 23.76
N LEU A 26 -8.45 -46.99 23.32
CA LEU A 26 -8.98 -46.50 22.05
C LEU A 26 -9.10 -44.95 22.06
N ARG A 27 -9.54 -44.36 23.16
CA ARG A 27 -9.63 -42.90 23.33
C ARG A 27 -8.25 -42.25 23.30
N TRP A 28 -7.25 -42.84 23.94
CA TRP A 28 -5.88 -42.36 23.88
C TRP A 28 -5.31 -42.40 22.47
N VAL A 29 -5.55 -43.43 21.71
CA VAL A 29 -5.12 -43.55 20.31
C VAL A 29 -5.80 -42.47 19.45
N VAL A 30 -7.08 -42.20 19.63
CA VAL A 30 -7.80 -41.12 18.90
C VAL A 30 -7.20 -39.74 19.22
N TRP A 31 -6.90 -39.49 20.51
CA TRP A 31 -6.26 -38.22 20.91
C TRP A 31 -4.84 -38.09 20.37
N LEU A 32 -4.06 -39.17 20.31
CA LEU A 32 -2.73 -39.19 19.71
C LEU A 32 -2.79 -38.91 18.19
N VAL A 33 -3.74 -39.55 17.49
CA VAL A 33 -3.93 -39.29 16.06
C VAL A 33 -4.36 -37.84 15.82
N ALA A 34 -5.28 -37.31 16.61
CA ALA A 34 -5.69 -35.89 16.51
C ALA A 34 -4.51 -34.95 16.76
N LEU A 35 -3.66 -35.22 17.75
CA LEU A 35 -2.46 -34.45 18.03
C LEU A 35 -1.46 -34.49 16.86
N LEU A 36 -1.24 -35.66 16.27
CA LEU A 36 -0.35 -35.80 15.11
C LEU A 36 -0.87 -35.05 13.88
N VAL A 37 -2.18 -35.09 13.64
CA VAL A 37 -2.82 -34.33 12.54
C VAL A 37 -2.65 -32.82 12.77
N VAL A 38 -2.86 -32.34 13.99
CA VAL A 38 -2.64 -30.92 14.33
C VAL A 38 -1.18 -30.52 14.16
N LEU A 39 -0.23 -31.34 14.61
CA LEU A 39 1.21 -31.09 14.42
C LEU A 39 1.61 -31.10 12.95
N ALA A 40 1.06 -32.03 12.15
CA ALA A 40 1.30 -32.09 10.71
C ALA A 40 0.77 -30.82 10.00
N LEU A 41 -0.43 -30.36 10.36
CA LEU A 41 -1.01 -29.11 9.84
C LEU A 41 -0.15 -27.90 10.21
N HIS A 42 0.33 -27.82 11.44
CA HIS A 42 1.23 -26.75 11.88
C HIS A 42 2.57 -26.79 11.15
N TRP A 43 3.12 -27.99 10.91
CA TRP A 43 4.35 -28.15 10.15
C TRP A 43 4.19 -27.73 8.68
N VAL A 44 3.09 -28.12 8.04
CA VAL A 44 2.76 -27.69 6.66
C VAL A 44 2.57 -26.18 6.59
N ALA A 45 1.84 -25.60 7.55
CA ALA A 45 1.66 -24.15 7.64
C ALA A 45 2.99 -23.43 7.86
N GLY A 46 3.86 -23.91 8.73
CA GLY A 46 5.21 -23.40 8.95
C GLY A 46 6.07 -23.43 7.68
N ARG A 47 6.05 -24.56 6.97
CA ARG A 47 6.76 -24.71 5.69
C ARG A 47 6.22 -23.77 4.60
N TRP A 48 4.91 -23.59 4.58
CA TRP A 48 4.29 -22.65 3.63
C TRP A 48 4.69 -21.19 3.90
N VAL A 49 4.69 -20.78 5.18
CA VAL A 49 5.17 -19.46 5.61
C VAL A 49 6.64 -19.25 5.27
N GLU A 50 7.47 -20.28 5.48
CA GLU A 50 8.90 -20.21 5.18
C GLU A 50 9.18 -20.12 3.67
N ARG A 51 8.42 -20.85 2.84
CA ARG A 51 8.46 -20.72 1.38
C ARG A 51 8.01 -19.33 0.91
N SER A 52 6.97 -18.77 1.51
CA SER A 52 6.50 -17.42 1.19
C SER A 52 7.54 -16.35 1.56
N ARG A 53 8.31 -16.56 2.63
CA ARG A 53 9.42 -15.67 3.03
C ARG A 53 10.61 -15.76 2.08
N ASN A 54 10.97 -16.98 1.65
CA ASN A 54 12.10 -17.18 0.74
C ASN A 54 11.79 -16.76 -0.71
N ALA A 55 10.53 -16.79 -1.13
CA ALA A 55 10.10 -16.25 -2.44
C ALA A 55 10.18 -14.71 -2.51
N SER A 56 10.30 -14.03 -1.37
CA SER A 56 10.41 -12.58 -1.28
C SER A 56 11.84 -12.07 -1.10
N ASN A 57 12.83 -12.96 -0.97
CA ASN A 57 14.23 -12.56 -0.97
C ASN A 57 14.72 -12.49 -2.42
N PRO A 58 15.08 -11.30 -2.94
CA PRO A 58 15.78 -11.23 -4.22
C PRO A 58 17.11 -11.97 -4.06
N VAL A 59 17.41 -12.85 -5.02
CA VAL A 59 18.72 -13.49 -5.18
C VAL A 59 19.76 -12.38 -5.10
N PRO A 60 20.81 -12.49 -4.26
CA PRO A 60 21.89 -11.51 -4.24
C PRO A 60 22.43 -11.40 -5.65
N ALA A 61 22.35 -10.22 -6.24
CA ALA A 61 22.99 -9.94 -7.51
C ALA A 61 24.50 -10.16 -7.29
N GLU A 62 25.06 -11.12 -8.01
CA GLU A 62 26.49 -11.35 -8.07
C GLU A 62 27.15 -10.02 -8.40
N HIS A 63 27.99 -9.52 -7.51
CA HIS A 63 28.69 -8.25 -7.68
C HIS A 63 29.69 -8.41 -8.82
N VAL A 64 29.26 -8.08 -10.03
CA VAL A 64 30.19 -7.77 -11.12
C VAL A 64 30.82 -6.43 -10.76
N PRO A 65 32.16 -6.36 -10.57
CA PRO A 65 32.81 -5.09 -10.28
C PRO A 65 32.64 -4.18 -11.50
N VAL A 66 31.80 -3.17 -11.38
CA VAL A 66 31.68 -2.10 -12.38
C VAL A 66 32.95 -1.25 -12.25
N GLN A 67 33.86 -1.39 -13.19
CA GLN A 67 34.94 -0.43 -13.40
C GLN A 67 34.30 0.90 -13.80
N VAL A 68 34.27 1.84 -12.88
CA VAL A 68 33.89 3.23 -13.17
C VAL A 68 35.10 3.87 -13.84
N GLU A 69 35.14 3.88 -15.16
CA GLU A 69 36.05 4.72 -15.93
C GLU A 69 35.58 6.18 -15.77
N LEU A 70 36.36 6.98 -15.08
CA LEU A 70 36.11 8.43 -14.99
C LEU A 70 36.32 9.05 -16.36
N LEU A 71 35.23 9.22 -17.11
CA LEU A 71 35.23 10.04 -18.32
C LEU A 71 35.40 11.50 -17.92
N THR A 72 36.60 12.03 -18.19
CA THR A 72 36.84 13.47 -18.14
C THR A 72 35.85 14.20 -19.07
N PRO A 73 35.18 15.26 -18.60
CA PRO A 73 34.21 15.98 -19.43
C PRO A 73 34.94 16.66 -20.60
N LYS A 74 34.64 16.22 -21.82
CA LYS A 74 35.06 16.88 -23.05
C LYS A 74 34.30 18.21 -23.18
N PRO A 75 34.94 19.32 -23.53
CA PRO A 75 34.24 20.58 -23.69
C PRO A 75 33.14 20.47 -24.75
N VAL A 76 31.92 20.83 -24.37
CA VAL A 76 30.76 20.88 -25.26
C VAL A 76 31.00 22.01 -26.27
N ALA A 77 31.20 21.66 -27.56
CA ALA A 77 31.18 22.63 -28.64
C ALA A 77 29.79 23.26 -28.70
N GLN A 78 29.77 24.59 -28.81
CA GLN A 78 28.54 25.39 -28.91
C GLN A 78 27.66 24.85 -30.05
N ALA A 79 26.39 24.66 -29.75
CA ALA A 79 25.38 24.26 -30.70
C ALA A 79 25.29 25.26 -31.86
N PRO A 80 25.24 24.82 -33.12
CA PRO A 80 25.03 25.71 -34.26
C PRO A 80 23.63 26.34 -34.18
N LYS A 81 23.54 27.63 -34.53
CA LYS A 81 22.28 28.37 -34.64
C LYS A 81 21.28 27.63 -35.53
N PRO A 82 20.00 27.72 -35.26
CA PRO A 82 18.96 27.12 -36.09
C PRO A 82 19.00 27.70 -37.51
N VAL A 83 19.23 26.84 -38.48
CA VAL A 83 19.10 27.17 -39.90
C VAL A 83 17.59 27.13 -40.21
N ALA A 84 17.10 28.19 -40.84
CA ALA A 84 15.71 28.31 -41.28
C ALA A 84 15.33 27.11 -42.21
N PRO A 85 14.10 26.58 -42.12
CA PRO A 85 13.67 25.49 -42.97
C PRO A 85 13.63 25.91 -44.46
N PRO A 86 14.06 25.01 -45.40
CA PRO A 86 13.98 25.30 -46.82
C PRO A 86 12.53 25.43 -47.29
N PRO A 87 12.25 26.24 -48.31
CA PRO A 87 10.89 26.47 -48.79
C PRO A 87 10.28 25.18 -49.37
N VAL A 88 9.06 24.92 -48.99
CA VAL A 88 8.24 23.81 -49.47
C VAL A 88 8.02 23.98 -51.00
N VAL A 89 8.63 23.12 -51.79
CA VAL A 89 8.39 23.05 -53.23
C VAL A 89 7.07 22.26 -53.42
N LYS A 90 6.07 22.97 -53.96
CA LYS A 90 4.80 22.35 -54.38
C LYS A 90 5.04 21.37 -55.52
N PRO A 91 4.54 20.13 -55.49
CA PRO A 91 4.67 19.22 -56.64
C PRO A 91 3.90 19.76 -57.83
N LYS A 92 4.57 19.79 -58.99
CA LYS A 92 3.94 20.03 -60.31
C LYS A 92 2.99 18.87 -60.64
N PRO A 93 1.84 19.12 -61.26
CA PRO A 93 0.94 18.07 -61.73
C PRO A 93 1.60 17.24 -62.82
N VAL A 94 1.56 15.92 -62.67
CA VAL A 94 1.96 14.94 -63.69
C VAL A 94 0.88 14.90 -64.77
N PRO A 95 1.22 15.00 -66.07
CA PRO A 95 0.24 14.89 -67.15
C PRO A 95 -0.30 13.46 -67.23
N LYS A 96 -1.62 13.33 -67.33
CA LYS A 96 -2.30 12.05 -67.63
C LYS A 96 -1.87 11.55 -69.01
N PRO A 97 -1.53 10.27 -69.16
CA PRO A 97 -1.34 9.67 -70.47
C PRO A 97 -2.70 9.57 -71.25
N ALA A 98 -2.70 10.00 -72.44
CA ALA A 98 -3.85 9.88 -73.34
C ALA A 98 -4.16 8.41 -73.67
N LEU A 99 -5.38 7.99 -73.48
CA LEU A 99 -5.90 6.69 -73.89
C LEU A 99 -5.93 6.59 -75.41
N LYS A 100 -5.21 5.65 -75.99
CA LYS A 100 -5.40 5.19 -77.37
C LYS A 100 -6.64 4.28 -77.44
N PRO A 101 -7.42 4.36 -78.53
CA PRO A 101 -8.62 3.55 -78.71
C PRO A 101 -8.28 2.08 -78.85
N ALA A 102 -8.99 1.22 -78.19
CA ALA A 102 -8.89 -0.22 -78.28
C ALA A 102 -9.47 -0.76 -79.62
N PRO A 103 -8.90 -1.77 -80.23
CA PRO A 103 -9.52 -2.49 -81.36
C PRO A 103 -10.69 -3.35 -80.86
N GLN A 104 -11.77 -3.41 -81.65
CA GLN A 104 -12.93 -4.26 -81.37
C GLN A 104 -12.52 -5.77 -81.47
N PRO A 105 -13.03 -6.59 -80.54
CA PRO A 105 -12.76 -8.03 -80.58
C PRO A 105 -13.74 -8.74 -81.56
N GLN A 106 -13.19 -9.56 -82.39
CA GLN A 106 -13.95 -10.59 -83.17
C GLN A 106 -14.27 -11.76 -82.24
N PRO A 107 -15.42 -12.44 -82.38
CA PRO A 107 -15.80 -13.54 -81.51
C PRO A 107 -15.06 -14.80 -81.87
N THR A 108 -14.16 -15.25 -81.02
CA THR A 108 -13.57 -16.60 -81.05
C THR A 108 -14.21 -17.43 -79.95
N HIS A 109 -14.77 -18.56 -80.33
CA HIS A 109 -15.32 -19.57 -79.42
C HIS A 109 -14.24 -20.03 -78.42
N ALA A 110 -14.44 -19.73 -77.12
CA ALA A 110 -13.58 -20.21 -76.06
C ALA A 110 -14.03 -21.63 -75.65
N ILE A 111 -13.15 -22.62 -75.86
CA ILE A 111 -13.23 -23.93 -75.22
C ILE A 111 -12.80 -23.73 -73.80
N THR A 112 -13.76 -23.77 -72.84
CA THR A 112 -13.50 -23.62 -71.40
C THR A 112 -12.91 -24.95 -70.93
N THR A 113 -11.60 -24.98 -70.67
CA THR A 113 -10.94 -26.10 -69.99
C THR A 113 -11.06 -25.91 -68.49
N PRO A 114 -11.30 -26.95 -67.65
CA PRO A 114 -11.46 -26.87 -66.18
C PRO A 114 -10.23 -26.29 -65.47
N GLN A 115 -9.10 -26.20 -66.10
CA GLN A 115 -7.83 -25.72 -65.56
C GLN A 115 -7.80 -24.16 -65.39
N THR A 116 -8.58 -23.45 -66.24
CA THR A 116 -8.65 -21.96 -66.15
C THR A 116 -9.45 -21.46 -64.97
N GLU A 117 -10.49 -22.21 -64.58
CA GLU A 117 -11.27 -21.87 -63.40
C GLU A 117 -10.52 -22.10 -62.08
N GLN A 118 -9.71 -23.16 -62.00
CA GLN A 118 -8.86 -23.40 -60.83
C GLN A 118 -7.78 -22.34 -60.63
N VAL A 119 -7.18 -21.85 -61.71
CA VAL A 119 -6.17 -20.78 -61.66
C VAL A 119 -6.83 -19.45 -61.26
N ALA A 120 -8.06 -19.15 -61.72
CA ALA A 120 -8.80 -17.96 -61.35
C ALA A 120 -9.23 -17.99 -59.87
N GLN A 121 -9.66 -19.15 -59.38
CA GLN A 121 -10.00 -19.33 -57.94
C GLN A 121 -8.77 -19.24 -57.04
N ALA A 122 -7.64 -19.80 -57.44
CA ALA A 122 -6.39 -19.68 -56.69
C ALA A 122 -5.89 -18.23 -56.63
N ALA A 123 -6.03 -17.45 -57.70
CA ALA A 123 -5.65 -16.05 -57.73
C ALA A 123 -6.57 -15.19 -56.85
N GLN A 124 -7.89 -15.48 -56.82
CA GLN A 124 -8.83 -14.81 -55.93
C GLN A 124 -8.56 -15.16 -54.45
N ALA A 125 -8.25 -16.40 -54.13
CA ALA A 125 -7.90 -16.81 -52.77
C ALA A 125 -6.59 -16.15 -52.29
N ALA A 126 -5.60 -16.00 -53.16
CA ALA A 126 -4.34 -15.32 -52.85
C ALA A 126 -4.57 -13.81 -52.57
N GLN A 127 -5.39 -13.13 -53.39
CA GLN A 127 -5.75 -11.73 -53.16
C GLN A 127 -6.57 -11.52 -51.90
N ALA A 128 -7.47 -12.44 -51.57
CA ALA A 128 -8.23 -12.38 -50.31
C ALA A 128 -7.31 -12.59 -49.08
N ALA A 129 -6.32 -13.48 -49.19
CA ALA A 129 -5.35 -13.72 -48.11
C ALA A 129 -4.43 -12.50 -47.91
N GLU A 130 -4.00 -11.85 -48.98
CA GLU A 130 -3.17 -10.65 -48.92
C GLU A 130 -3.96 -9.43 -48.33
N ALA A 131 -5.23 -9.29 -48.71
CA ALA A 131 -6.10 -8.28 -48.14
C ALA A 131 -6.34 -8.52 -46.64
N ALA A 132 -6.55 -9.76 -46.19
CA ALA A 132 -6.71 -10.11 -44.79
C ALA A 132 -5.42 -9.87 -43.97
N GLN A 133 -4.25 -10.14 -44.53
CA GLN A 133 -2.97 -9.83 -43.89
C GLN A 133 -2.71 -8.33 -43.80
N ALA A 134 -3.08 -7.55 -44.80
CA ALA A 134 -2.98 -6.09 -44.78
C ALA A 134 -3.91 -5.49 -43.73
N GLU A 135 -5.13 -6.02 -43.56
CA GLU A 135 -6.06 -5.58 -42.55
C GLU A 135 -5.59 -5.91 -41.14
N GLN A 136 -5.05 -7.11 -40.89
CA GLN A 136 -4.44 -7.49 -39.64
C GLN A 136 -3.22 -6.60 -39.28
N ALA A 137 -2.37 -6.31 -40.26
CA ALA A 137 -1.23 -5.42 -40.07
C ALA A 137 -1.68 -3.97 -39.71
N ALA A 138 -2.73 -3.49 -40.38
CA ALA A 138 -3.33 -2.17 -40.07
C ALA A 138 -3.93 -2.12 -38.67
N GLN A 139 -4.63 -3.18 -38.25
CA GLN A 139 -5.18 -3.28 -36.88
C GLN A 139 -4.07 -3.33 -35.82
N ALA A 140 -3.02 -4.12 -36.05
CA ALA A 140 -1.86 -4.19 -35.15
C ALA A 140 -1.15 -2.82 -35.02
N ALA A 141 -0.96 -2.12 -36.16
CA ALA A 141 -0.39 -0.78 -36.18
C ALA A 141 -1.26 0.26 -35.43
N ALA A 142 -2.58 0.18 -35.58
CA ALA A 142 -3.52 1.03 -34.85
C ALA A 142 -3.52 0.77 -33.35
N GLN A 143 -3.44 -0.48 -32.92
CA GLN A 143 -3.31 -0.85 -31.52
C GLN A 143 -1.99 -0.37 -30.91
N ALA A 144 -0.89 -0.54 -31.62
CA ALA A 144 0.43 -0.05 -31.19
C ALA A 144 0.46 1.48 -31.06
N ALA A 145 -0.16 2.19 -32.00
CA ALA A 145 -0.30 3.65 -31.94
C ALA A 145 -1.17 4.11 -30.77
N ALA A 146 -2.28 3.42 -30.48
CA ALA A 146 -3.14 3.70 -29.34
C ALA A 146 -2.42 3.46 -27.99
N GLN A 147 -1.64 2.39 -27.87
CA GLN A 147 -0.83 2.10 -26.69
C GLN A 147 0.28 3.14 -26.48
N ALA A 148 0.96 3.54 -27.57
CA ALA A 148 1.96 4.60 -27.51
C ALA A 148 1.38 5.95 -27.10
N ALA A 149 0.19 6.30 -27.62
CA ALA A 149 -0.52 7.51 -27.24
C ALA A 149 -0.98 7.49 -25.76
N ALA A 150 -1.49 6.36 -25.28
CA ALA A 150 -1.88 6.18 -23.87
C ALA A 150 -0.67 6.29 -22.93
N LYS A 151 0.47 5.71 -23.31
CA LYS A 151 1.72 5.83 -22.55
C LYS A 151 2.23 7.28 -22.53
N ALA A 152 2.25 7.95 -23.68
CA ALA A 152 2.68 9.35 -23.77
C ALA A 152 1.78 10.28 -22.95
N ALA A 153 0.46 10.04 -22.92
CA ALA A 153 -0.48 10.79 -22.08
C ALA A 153 -0.22 10.53 -20.59
N GLY A 154 0.08 9.29 -20.19
CA GLY A 154 0.46 8.94 -18.82
C GLY A 154 1.77 9.62 -18.38
N ASP A 155 2.80 9.59 -19.22
CA ASP A 155 4.10 10.21 -18.95
C ASP A 155 3.98 11.75 -18.87
N ALA A 156 3.15 12.37 -19.72
CA ALA A 156 2.86 13.81 -19.67
C ALA A 156 2.11 14.21 -18.40
N ALA A 157 1.11 13.41 -17.98
CA ALA A 157 0.38 13.66 -16.74
C ALA A 157 1.30 13.52 -15.51
N ALA A 158 2.18 12.51 -15.50
CA ALA A 158 3.17 12.33 -14.44
C ALA A 158 4.17 13.49 -14.37
N SER A 159 4.64 13.99 -15.52
CA SER A 159 5.54 15.13 -15.59
C SER A 159 4.88 16.44 -15.12
N GLN A 160 3.61 16.67 -15.48
CA GLN A 160 2.84 17.84 -15.01
C GLN A 160 2.58 17.76 -13.50
N ALA A 161 2.25 16.55 -12.97
CA ALA A 161 2.08 16.34 -11.54
C ALA A 161 3.39 16.58 -10.77
N ALA A 162 4.54 16.14 -11.30
CA ALA A 162 5.85 16.38 -10.70
C ALA A 162 6.23 17.87 -10.72
N ALA A 163 5.95 18.59 -11.81
CA ALA A 163 6.21 20.03 -11.89
C ALA A 163 5.30 20.83 -10.95
N ALA A 164 4.02 20.44 -10.81
CA ALA A 164 3.10 21.07 -9.87
C ALA A 164 3.52 20.80 -8.41
N ALA A 165 3.97 19.58 -8.09
CA ALA A 165 4.50 19.24 -6.78
C ALA A 165 5.77 20.02 -6.43
N ALA A 166 6.70 20.16 -7.38
CA ALA A 166 7.91 20.97 -7.19
C ALA A 166 7.60 22.45 -6.94
N LYS A 167 6.59 22.99 -7.64
CA LYS A 167 6.12 24.37 -7.42
C LYS A 167 5.43 24.54 -6.07
N ALA A 168 4.62 23.59 -5.64
CA ALA A 168 3.97 23.60 -4.33
C ALA A 168 4.99 23.47 -3.19
N ALA A 169 6.01 22.62 -3.35
CA ALA A 169 7.09 22.46 -2.38
C ALA A 169 7.93 23.75 -2.21
N ALA A 170 8.07 24.55 -3.27
CA ALA A 170 8.83 25.81 -3.22
C ALA A 170 8.10 26.95 -2.46
N THR A 171 6.77 26.86 -2.31
CA THR A 171 5.97 27.93 -1.69
C THR A 171 5.29 27.54 -0.38
N GLY A 172 5.28 26.24 -0.01
CA GLY A 172 4.51 25.69 1.10
C GLY A 172 2.99 25.82 0.85
N ASP A 173 2.29 24.70 0.79
CA ASP A 173 0.84 24.74 0.66
C ASP A 173 0.20 25.27 1.95
N LYS A 174 -0.92 26.01 1.79
CA LYS A 174 -1.71 26.46 2.94
C LYS A 174 -2.22 25.26 3.71
N PHE A 175 -1.97 25.23 5.01
CA PHE A 175 -2.42 24.15 5.88
C PHE A 175 -3.05 24.69 7.18
N SER A 176 -3.81 23.84 7.86
CA SER A 176 -4.37 24.10 9.19
C SER A 176 -4.42 22.78 9.95
N VAL A 177 -3.56 22.62 10.96
CA VAL A 177 -3.46 21.36 11.72
C VAL A 177 -4.79 21.06 12.43
N PRO A 178 -5.31 19.82 12.33
CA PRO A 178 -6.56 19.44 12.99
C PRO A 178 -6.42 19.42 14.52
N PRO A 179 -7.53 19.59 15.26
CA PRO A 179 -7.52 19.65 16.72
C PRO A 179 -7.02 18.34 17.33
N SER A 180 -6.36 18.45 18.49
CA SER A 180 -5.92 17.31 19.30
C SER A 180 -7.10 16.49 19.81
N GLY A 181 -6.91 15.18 19.95
CA GLY A 181 -7.93 14.30 20.54
C GLY A 181 -7.60 12.81 20.41
N GLU A 182 -8.44 12.02 21.09
CA GLU A 182 -8.51 10.57 20.94
C GLU A 182 -9.55 10.23 19.87
N LEU A 183 -9.08 9.64 18.79
CA LEU A 183 -9.91 9.17 17.68
C LEU A 183 -10.10 7.66 17.86
N ARG A 184 -11.34 7.22 18.07
CA ARG A 184 -11.67 5.80 18.25
C ARG A 184 -12.21 5.19 16.97
N TYR A 185 -11.83 3.95 16.68
CA TYR A 185 -12.21 3.24 15.47
C TYR A 185 -12.62 1.81 15.75
N ASP A 186 -13.66 1.36 15.06
CA ASP A 186 -13.89 -0.07 14.86
C ASP A 186 -12.89 -0.57 13.84
N THR A 187 -12.00 -1.49 14.24
CA THR A 187 -11.02 -2.08 13.34
C THR A 187 -11.54 -3.36 12.73
N ARG A 188 -11.27 -3.56 11.44
CA ARG A 188 -11.62 -4.78 10.70
C ARG A 188 -10.40 -5.27 9.93
N ILE A 189 -10.15 -6.56 10.05
CA ILE A 189 -9.13 -7.25 9.24
C ILE A 189 -9.87 -8.13 8.24
N ASN A 190 -9.65 -7.89 6.94
CA ASN A 190 -10.35 -8.57 5.84
C ASN A 190 -11.89 -8.55 6.00
N GLY A 191 -12.43 -7.41 6.43
CA GLY A 191 -13.87 -7.23 6.63
C GLY A 191 -14.44 -7.80 7.94
N VAL A 192 -13.67 -8.54 8.71
CA VAL A 192 -14.10 -9.08 10.01
C VAL A 192 -13.78 -8.08 11.11
N MET A 193 -14.79 -7.75 11.95
CA MET A 193 -14.57 -6.88 13.09
C MET A 193 -13.61 -7.54 14.08
N ASN A 194 -12.62 -6.77 14.51
CA ASN A 194 -11.61 -7.23 15.47
C ASN A 194 -11.86 -6.61 16.85
N GLN A 195 -11.36 -5.41 17.08
CA GLN A 195 -11.45 -4.68 18.35
C GLN A 195 -11.45 -3.18 18.08
N THR A 196 -11.66 -2.39 19.13
CA THR A 196 -11.55 -0.94 19.01
C THR A 196 -10.08 -0.54 18.92
N GLY A 197 -9.69 0.07 17.81
CA GLY A 197 -8.40 0.75 17.64
C GLY A 197 -8.53 2.24 17.98
N ASN A 198 -7.39 2.92 18.11
CA ASN A 198 -7.38 4.35 18.36
C ASN A 198 -6.21 5.05 17.66
N ILE A 199 -6.39 6.34 17.41
CA ILE A 199 -5.33 7.29 17.10
C ILE A 199 -5.33 8.32 18.24
N HIS A 200 -4.27 8.31 19.01
CA HIS A 200 -3.94 9.40 19.93
C HIS A 200 -3.25 10.48 19.12
N TRP A 201 -3.82 11.68 19.06
CA TRP A 201 -3.29 12.80 18.30
C TRP A 201 -3.21 14.03 19.19
N VAL A 202 -2.01 14.56 19.39
CA VAL A 202 -1.76 15.77 20.18
C VAL A 202 -0.88 16.72 19.38
N ASN A 203 -1.22 18.00 19.38
CA ASN A 203 -0.36 19.08 18.91
C ASN A 203 -0.58 20.33 19.74
N ASP A 204 0.47 21.12 19.91
CA ASP A 204 0.48 22.42 20.60
C ASP A 204 0.68 23.60 19.61
N GLY A 205 0.64 23.32 18.31
CA GLY A 205 0.91 24.26 17.22
C GLY A 205 2.38 24.39 16.86
N GLN A 206 3.30 23.83 17.63
CA GLN A 206 4.74 23.76 17.32
C GLN A 206 5.23 22.31 17.21
N HIS A 207 4.76 21.45 18.08
CA HIS A 207 5.09 20.02 18.11
C HIS A 207 3.86 19.16 17.98
N TYR A 208 4.06 17.92 17.57
CA TYR A 208 2.99 16.92 17.58
C TYR A 208 3.49 15.56 18.06
N GLU A 209 2.56 14.80 18.57
CA GLU A 209 2.69 13.38 18.86
C GLU A 209 1.46 12.64 18.34
N MET A 210 1.69 11.51 17.69
CA MET A 210 0.64 10.63 17.22
C MET A 210 1.00 9.18 17.52
N VAL A 211 0.05 8.46 18.13
CA VAL A 211 0.15 7.02 18.36
C VAL A 211 -1.07 6.33 17.77
N VAL A 212 -0.84 5.42 16.83
CA VAL A 212 -1.89 4.59 16.23
C VAL A 212 -1.79 3.19 16.82
N SER A 213 -2.86 2.72 17.44
CA SER A 213 -2.93 1.38 18.03
C SER A 213 -4.03 0.56 17.35
N ILE A 214 -3.62 -0.56 16.75
CA ILE A 214 -4.50 -1.51 16.07
C ILE A 214 -4.37 -2.85 16.79
N PRO A 215 -5.34 -3.22 17.66
CA PRO A 215 -5.28 -4.48 18.37
C PRO A 215 -5.51 -5.63 17.39
N LEU A 216 -4.66 -6.65 17.48
CA LEU A 216 -4.78 -7.87 16.69
C LEU A 216 -4.90 -9.08 17.62
N PRO A 217 -5.89 -9.98 17.42
CA PRO A 217 -6.02 -11.19 18.22
C PRO A 217 -4.76 -12.05 18.08
N PHE A 218 -4.33 -12.66 19.18
CA PHE A 218 -3.23 -13.64 19.28
C PHE A 218 -1.81 -13.12 18.96
N VAL A 219 -1.67 -12.06 18.14
CA VAL A 219 -0.38 -11.50 17.69
C VAL A 219 0.08 -10.36 18.61
N GLY A 220 -0.86 -9.71 19.28
CA GLY A 220 -0.65 -8.46 20.02
C GLY A 220 -0.87 -7.22 19.14
N PRO A 221 -0.92 -6.04 19.74
CA PRO A 221 -1.24 -4.82 19.01
C PRO A 221 -0.15 -4.46 18.00
N TYR A 222 -0.56 -3.86 16.89
CA TYR A 222 0.33 -3.09 16.03
C TYR A 222 0.27 -1.64 16.52
N VAL A 223 1.44 -1.11 16.89
CA VAL A 223 1.57 0.26 17.40
C VAL A 223 2.50 1.02 16.47
N TYR A 224 2.02 2.16 15.99
CA TYR A 224 2.77 3.08 15.17
C TYR A 224 2.82 4.42 15.91
N SER A 225 4.03 4.96 16.06
CA SER A 225 4.23 6.26 16.71
C SER A 225 4.96 7.19 15.78
N SER A 226 4.48 8.41 15.68
CA SER A 226 5.09 9.50 14.93
C SER A 226 5.14 10.73 15.81
N LYS A 227 6.29 11.36 15.90
CA LYS A 227 6.47 12.61 16.65
C LYS A 227 7.41 13.54 15.90
N GLY A 228 7.23 14.82 16.10
CA GLY A 228 8.02 15.85 15.46
C GLY A 228 7.46 17.24 15.71
N HIS A 229 7.73 18.13 14.79
CA HIS A 229 7.30 19.54 14.88
C HIS A 229 6.39 19.93 13.71
N ILE A 230 5.90 21.17 13.73
CA ILE A 230 5.13 21.77 12.65
C ILE A 230 5.99 22.86 12.06
N ASP A 231 6.30 22.75 10.76
CA ASP A 231 7.13 23.70 10.02
C ASP A 231 6.36 24.42 8.89
N GLY A 232 7.06 25.08 7.99
CA GLY A 232 6.45 25.78 6.85
C GLY A 232 5.75 24.85 5.83
N PHE A 233 5.99 23.54 5.88
CA PHE A 233 5.36 22.54 5.04
C PHE A 233 4.21 21.81 5.75
N GLY A 234 4.00 22.04 7.04
CA GLY A 234 3.01 21.42 7.89
C GLY A 234 3.61 20.45 8.90
N ILE A 235 3.10 19.23 8.96
CA ILE A 235 3.56 18.19 9.88
C ILE A 235 4.94 17.69 9.41
N ALA A 236 5.94 17.77 10.29
CA ALA A 236 7.33 17.46 10.03
C ALA A 236 7.84 16.38 11.01
N PRO A 237 7.76 15.08 10.65
CA PRO A 237 8.23 14.00 11.49
C PRO A 237 9.73 14.13 11.81
N GLU A 238 10.10 13.82 13.05
CA GLU A 238 11.49 13.65 13.50
C GLU A 238 11.79 12.17 13.77
N GLN A 239 10.80 11.45 14.26
CA GLN A 239 10.90 10.02 14.53
C GLN A 239 9.59 9.32 14.23
N TYR A 240 9.69 8.22 13.52
CA TYR A 240 8.64 7.24 13.32
C TYR A 240 9.06 5.90 13.89
N SER A 241 8.15 5.19 14.53
CA SER A 241 8.38 3.83 14.99
C SER A 241 7.21 2.91 14.66
N GLU A 242 7.52 1.67 14.36
CA GLU A 242 6.56 0.62 14.06
C GLU A 242 6.84 -0.61 14.93
N GLN A 243 5.92 -0.95 15.81
CA GLN A 243 5.98 -2.16 16.63
C GLN A 243 4.85 -3.12 16.26
N ARG A 244 5.20 -4.35 15.92
CA ARG A 244 4.25 -5.41 15.55
C ARG A 244 4.23 -6.49 16.64
N GLY A 245 3.20 -6.45 17.47
CA GLY A 245 3.05 -7.36 18.60
C GLY A 245 4.17 -7.16 19.63
N ARG A 246 4.84 -8.25 19.99
CA ARG A 246 5.92 -8.23 21.01
C ARG A 246 7.33 -8.02 20.47
N ARG A 247 7.47 -7.72 19.17
CA ARG A 247 8.79 -7.47 18.57
C ARG A 247 9.30 -6.10 19.01
N ALA A 248 10.63 -5.93 18.98
CA ALA A 248 11.23 -4.62 19.10
C ALA A 248 10.69 -3.70 17.99
N ALA A 249 10.56 -2.42 18.29
CA ALA A 249 10.12 -1.44 17.31
C ALA A 249 11.23 -1.20 16.27
N ASP A 250 10.83 -1.14 15.00
CA ASP A 250 11.63 -0.57 13.93
C ASP A 250 11.49 0.95 13.98
N ILE A 251 12.60 1.68 13.95
CA ILE A 251 12.63 3.15 14.10
C ILE A 251 13.20 3.77 12.82
N THR A 252 12.54 4.84 12.36
CA THR A 252 13.02 5.72 11.30
C THR A 252 13.22 7.12 11.88
N VAL A 253 14.42 7.66 11.76
CA VAL A 253 14.78 9.01 12.19
C VAL A 253 14.88 9.91 10.95
N PHE A 254 14.22 11.06 11.02
CA PHE A 254 14.23 12.11 9.99
C PHE A 254 15.29 13.13 10.38
N ASP A 255 16.55 12.85 10.07
CA ASP A 255 17.66 13.74 10.39
C ASP A 255 17.67 14.93 9.43
N ARG A 256 17.12 16.05 9.88
CA ARG A 256 17.01 17.28 9.09
C ARG A 256 18.32 18.03 8.99
N ALA A 257 19.25 17.81 9.93
CA ALA A 257 20.57 18.45 9.91
C ALA A 257 21.44 17.86 8.79
N THR A 258 21.42 16.53 8.63
CA THR A 258 22.15 15.85 7.57
C THR A 258 21.31 15.60 6.30
N LYS A 259 20.03 15.98 6.31
CA LYS A 259 19.05 15.69 5.23
C LYS A 259 18.98 14.21 4.87
N GLN A 260 18.96 13.34 5.89
CA GLN A 260 18.90 11.90 5.71
C GLN A 260 17.79 11.24 6.53
N LEU A 261 17.23 10.18 5.98
CA LEU A 261 16.41 9.20 6.68
C LEU A 261 17.32 8.07 7.15
N VAL A 262 17.30 7.81 8.46
CA VAL A 262 18.12 6.77 9.11
C VAL A 262 17.18 5.71 9.67
N TYR A 263 17.49 4.44 9.39
CA TYR A 263 16.63 3.32 9.74
C TYR A 263 17.35 2.35 10.68
N THR A 264 16.61 1.79 11.66
CA THR A 264 17.17 0.68 12.48
C THR A 264 17.11 -0.65 11.75
N ARG A 265 16.21 -0.78 10.77
CA ARG A 265 15.97 -2.03 10.02
C ARG A 265 16.98 -2.28 8.90
N THR A 266 17.56 -1.23 8.35
CA THR A 266 18.53 -1.29 7.25
C THR A 266 19.64 -0.27 7.48
N PRO A 267 20.89 -0.56 7.12
CA PRO A 267 21.98 0.41 7.19
C PRO A 267 21.94 1.43 6.03
N ASN A 268 21.04 1.25 5.06
CA ASN A 268 20.96 2.10 3.87
C ASN A 268 20.15 3.37 4.16
N ASN A 269 20.83 4.45 4.52
CA ASN A 269 20.21 5.77 4.64
C ASN A 269 19.69 6.25 3.28
N GLN A 270 18.67 7.10 3.32
CA GLN A 270 18.05 7.68 2.12
C GLN A 270 17.93 9.20 2.26
N PRO A 271 17.90 9.95 1.14
CA PRO A 271 17.71 11.40 1.20
C PRO A 271 16.38 11.79 1.85
N LEU A 272 16.41 12.76 2.74
CA LEU A 272 15.24 13.37 3.37
C LEU A 272 14.81 14.60 2.57
N ALA A 273 13.64 14.54 1.96
CA ALA A 273 13.02 15.68 1.28
C ALA A 273 12.34 16.62 2.29
N ASP A 274 12.18 17.90 1.92
CA ASP A 274 11.35 18.83 2.69
C ASP A 274 9.87 18.39 2.58
N GLY A 275 9.13 18.50 3.68
CA GLY A 275 7.75 18.03 3.77
C GLY A 275 7.58 16.50 3.77
N ALA A 276 8.67 15.73 3.88
CA ALA A 276 8.59 14.27 3.97
C ALA A 276 7.79 13.82 5.20
N GLN A 277 7.03 12.75 5.01
CA GLN A 277 6.12 12.17 5.96
C GLN A 277 6.52 10.72 6.29
N ASP A 278 5.98 10.17 7.36
CA ASP A 278 5.90 8.73 7.57
C ASP A 278 4.52 8.18 7.15
N ARG A 279 4.35 6.86 7.25
CA ARG A 279 3.12 6.16 6.80
C ARG A 279 1.83 6.63 7.46
N PHE A 280 1.88 7.20 8.65
CA PHE A 280 0.70 7.66 9.38
C PHE A 280 0.63 9.18 9.47
N SER A 281 1.77 9.87 9.60
CA SER A 281 1.78 11.33 9.58
C SER A 281 1.24 11.89 8.25
N VAL A 282 1.40 11.17 7.13
CA VAL A 282 0.83 11.56 5.83
C VAL A 282 -0.70 11.71 5.89
N VAL A 283 -1.40 10.93 6.72
CA VAL A 283 -2.86 11.03 6.89
C VAL A 283 -3.23 12.36 7.56
N MET A 284 -2.50 12.72 8.61
CA MET A 284 -2.73 13.98 9.34
C MET A 284 -2.21 15.19 8.54
N GLN A 285 -1.15 15.03 7.77
CA GLN A 285 -0.66 16.05 6.83
C GLN A 285 -1.70 16.33 5.74
N LEU A 286 -2.28 15.28 5.13
CA LEU A 286 -3.37 15.42 4.16
C LEU A 286 -4.58 16.12 4.79
N SER A 287 -4.97 15.71 6.01
CA SER A 287 -6.01 16.38 6.79
C SER A 287 -5.71 17.87 7.00
N SER A 288 -4.49 18.20 7.37
CA SER A 288 -4.04 19.58 7.59
C SER A 288 -4.11 20.43 6.32
N LEU A 289 -3.67 19.89 5.19
CA LEU A 289 -3.68 20.54 3.89
C LEU A 289 -5.11 20.78 3.38
N VAL A 290 -5.96 19.73 3.46
CA VAL A 290 -7.36 19.83 3.05
C VAL A 290 -8.12 20.84 3.92
N ARG A 291 -7.88 20.82 5.24
CA ARG A 291 -8.48 21.79 6.17
C ARG A 291 -8.03 23.22 5.89
N GLY A 292 -6.77 23.41 5.48
CA GLY A 292 -6.22 24.73 5.15
C GLY A 292 -6.78 25.32 3.85
N ALA A 293 -7.08 24.46 2.85
CA ALA A 293 -7.54 24.87 1.52
C ALA A 293 -8.45 23.80 0.87
N PRO A 294 -9.67 23.56 1.38
CA PRO A 294 -10.52 22.46 0.93
C PRO A 294 -10.90 22.53 -0.55
N ASP A 295 -10.99 23.75 -1.11
CA ASP A 295 -11.32 23.97 -2.53
C ASP A 295 -10.19 23.58 -3.48
N SER A 296 -8.98 23.40 -2.98
CA SER A 296 -7.82 22.95 -3.75
C SER A 296 -7.80 21.42 -3.95
N TYR A 297 -8.70 20.68 -3.29
CA TYR A 297 -8.78 19.22 -3.31
C TYR A 297 -10.06 18.75 -3.99
N LYS A 298 -10.25 19.17 -5.25
CA LYS A 298 -11.36 18.73 -6.10
C LYS A 298 -11.10 17.34 -6.66
N PRO A 299 -12.14 16.59 -7.06
CA PRO A 299 -11.98 15.29 -7.72
C PRO A 299 -10.97 15.35 -8.87
N GLY A 300 -10.08 14.35 -8.96
CA GLY A 300 -9.00 14.25 -9.95
C GLY A 300 -7.72 15.02 -9.57
N VAL A 301 -7.70 15.82 -8.50
CA VAL A 301 -6.46 16.48 -8.04
C VAL A 301 -5.56 15.44 -7.38
N VAL A 302 -4.31 15.36 -7.87
CA VAL A 302 -3.27 14.48 -7.31
C VAL A 302 -2.21 15.31 -6.59
N ARG A 303 -1.86 14.89 -5.36
CA ARG A 303 -0.76 15.43 -4.57
C ARG A 303 0.28 14.35 -4.33
N GLN A 304 1.55 14.73 -4.38
CA GLN A 304 2.66 13.81 -4.15
C GLN A 304 3.28 14.04 -2.78
N PHE A 305 3.49 12.96 -2.04
CA PHE A 305 4.12 12.99 -0.74
C PHE A 305 5.35 12.08 -0.75
N SER A 306 6.48 12.57 -0.24
CA SER A 306 7.61 11.71 0.11
C SER A 306 7.26 11.01 1.41
N VAL A 307 7.15 9.68 1.41
CA VAL A 307 6.71 8.89 2.56
C VAL A 307 7.75 7.86 2.93
N ALA A 308 8.28 7.98 4.15
CA ALA A 308 9.21 7.02 4.72
C ALA A 308 8.43 5.90 5.44
N ASP A 309 8.90 4.69 5.23
CA ASP A 309 8.51 3.47 5.95
C ASP A 309 9.63 3.10 6.93
N ASN A 310 9.66 1.87 7.43
CA ASN A 310 10.71 1.36 8.33
C ASN A 310 12.02 0.98 7.63
N ASP A 311 12.07 0.95 6.30
CA ASP A 311 13.26 0.60 5.51
C ASP A 311 13.34 1.28 4.14
N SER A 312 12.38 2.13 3.81
CA SER A 312 12.29 2.75 2.48
C SER A 312 11.65 4.14 2.53
N ASN A 313 11.94 4.94 1.49
CA ASN A 313 11.30 6.23 1.25
C ASN A 313 10.80 6.26 -0.19
N GLU A 314 9.54 6.62 -0.38
CA GLU A 314 8.87 6.51 -1.67
C GLU A 314 7.94 7.70 -1.90
N ILE A 315 7.78 8.08 -3.17
CA ILE A 315 6.77 9.09 -3.53
C ILE A 315 5.40 8.42 -3.62
N TRP A 316 4.45 8.93 -2.83
CA TRP A 316 3.08 8.48 -2.83
C TRP A 316 2.19 9.51 -3.54
N PRO A 317 1.71 9.24 -4.76
CA PRO A 317 0.68 10.05 -5.38
C PRO A 317 -0.67 9.73 -4.71
N ILE A 318 -1.31 10.75 -4.15
CA ILE A 318 -2.63 10.65 -3.51
C ILE A 318 -3.61 11.49 -4.31
N GLU A 319 -4.64 10.84 -4.84
CA GLU A 319 -5.70 11.46 -5.64
C GLU A 319 -6.92 11.75 -4.78
N THR A 320 -7.56 12.89 -5.02
CA THR A 320 -8.89 13.19 -4.52
C THR A 320 -9.91 12.49 -5.41
N VAL A 321 -10.66 11.53 -4.86
CA VAL A 321 -11.70 10.80 -5.60
C VAL A 321 -13.00 11.60 -5.66
N GLY A 322 -13.43 12.14 -4.52
CA GLY A 322 -14.67 12.91 -4.40
C GLY A 322 -15.28 12.83 -3.02
N ASP A 323 -16.51 13.36 -2.90
CA ASP A 323 -17.25 13.35 -1.64
C ASP A 323 -18.18 12.13 -1.61
N GLU A 324 -18.16 11.39 -0.51
CA GLU A 324 -18.91 10.14 -0.30
C GLU A 324 -19.56 10.13 1.09
N ASN A 325 -20.62 9.32 1.24
CA ASN A 325 -21.19 9.03 2.55
C ASN A 325 -20.54 7.78 3.14
N VAL A 326 -19.91 7.92 4.29
CA VAL A 326 -19.34 6.82 5.04
C VAL A 326 -20.32 6.37 6.12
N GLN A 327 -20.74 5.11 6.05
CA GLN A 327 -21.57 4.51 7.11
C GLN A 327 -20.70 4.13 8.29
N THR A 328 -20.89 4.81 9.43
CA THR A 328 -20.24 4.51 10.72
C THR A 328 -21.23 3.86 11.67
N ALA A 329 -20.75 3.45 12.86
CA ALA A 329 -21.63 2.96 13.93
C ALA A 329 -22.64 4.01 14.41
N ASP A 330 -22.29 5.30 14.28
CA ASP A 330 -23.09 6.44 14.76
C ASP A 330 -23.93 7.08 13.64
N GLY A 331 -23.98 6.46 12.45
CA GLY A 331 -24.74 6.94 11.30
C GLY A 331 -23.87 7.32 10.11
N ASN A 332 -24.48 7.97 9.11
CA ASN A 332 -23.80 8.42 7.90
C ASN A 332 -23.02 9.71 8.13
N VAL A 333 -21.78 9.74 7.70
CA VAL A 333 -20.89 10.91 7.74
C VAL A 333 -20.44 11.23 6.32
N GLN A 334 -20.68 12.46 5.88
CA GLN A 334 -20.14 12.93 4.59
C GLN A 334 -18.63 13.15 4.73
N ALA A 335 -17.86 12.59 3.81
CA ALA A 335 -16.41 12.67 3.83
C ALA A 335 -15.83 12.77 2.42
N ARG A 336 -14.69 13.42 2.28
CA ARG A 336 -13.91 13.43 1.04
C ARG A 336 -12.99 12.25 1.01
N HIS A 337 -13.08 11.48 -0.08
CA HIS A 337 -12.30 10.28 -0.31
C HIS A 337 -11.01 10.61 -1.06
N PHE A 338 -9.92 10.05 -0.58
CA PHE A 338 -8.58 10.13 -1.17
C PHE A 338 -8.04 8.72 -1.35
N THR A 339 -7.36 8.46 -2.46
CA THR A 339 -6.74 7.16 -2.74
C THR A 339 -5.29 7.32 -3.14
N ARG A 340 -4.41 6.48 -2.58
CA ARG A 340 -3.04 6.37 -3.04
C ARG A 340 -3.02 5.58 -4.35
N LEU A 341 -2.52 6.22 -5.41
CA LEU A 341 -2.37 5.60 -6.71
C LEU A 341 -1.19 4.61 -6.74
N PRO A 342 -1.24 3.57 -7.57
CA PRO A 342 -0.09 2.71 -7.83
C PRO A 342 1.09 3.53 -8.40
N ARG A 343 2.30 3.28 -7.92
CA ARG A 343 3.53 3.97 -8.38
C ARG A 343 4.18 3.30 -9.59
N ARG A 344 3.89 2.01 -9.79
CA ARG A 344 4.42 1.16 -10.86
C ARG A 344 3.48 -0.01 -11.09
N GLU A 345 3.64 -0.66 -12.20
CA GLU A 345 2.95 -1.92 -12.46
C GLU A 345 3.23 -2.96 -11.36
N GLY A 346 2.19 -3.64 -10.90
CA GLY A 346 2.28 -4.61 -9.81
C GLY A 346 2.34 -4.02 -8.39
N ASP A 347 2.28 -2.70 -8.19
CA ASP A 347 2.14 -2.10 -6.87
C ASP A 347 0.73 -2.38 -6.32
N ARG A 348 0.64 -3.35 -5.40
CA ARG A 348 -0.62 -3.79 -4.78
C ARG A 348 -0.95 -3.06 -3.50
N ARG A 349 -0.01 -2.29 -2.94
CA ARG A 349 -0.28 -1.52 -1.72
C ARG A 349 -1.23 -0.38 -2.04
N ARG A 350 -2.33 -0.31 -1.31
CA ARG A 350 -3.33 0.74 -1.46
C ARG A 350 -3.62 1.38 -0.10
N LEU A 351 -3.89 2.66 -0.11
CA LEU A 351 -4.34 3.42 1.04
C LEU A 351 -5.50 4.31 0.60
N ASP A 352 -6.66 4.10 1.19
CA ASP A 352 -7.84 4.93 0.99
C ASP A 352 -8.16 5.66 2.31
N ILE A 353 -8.43 6.96 2.24
CA ILE A 353 -8.64 7.84 3.38
C ILE A 353 -9.90 8.65 3.14
N TRP A 354 -10.78 8.73 4.13
CA TRP A 354 -11.98 9.57 4.09
C TRP A 354 -11.89 10.62 5.20
N LEU A 355 -11.85 11.88 4.81
CA LEU A 355 -11.74 13.04 5.71
C LEU A 355 -13.09 13.75 5.80
N ALA A 356 -13.62 13.93 7.03
CA ALA A 356 -14.94 14.52 7.24
C ALA A 356 -14.87 16.01 7.59
N PRO A 357 -15.48 16.90 6.79
CA PRO A 357 -15.53 18.34 7.11
C PRO A 357 -16.21 18.62 8.45
N ALA A 358 -17.30 17.89 8.77
CA ALA A 358 -18.01 18.03 10.04
C ALA A 358 -17.17 17.68 11.28
N LEU A 359 -16.07 16.93 11.11
CA LEU A 359 -15.13 16.54 12.14
C LEU A 359 -13.78 17.26 11.98
N SER A 360 -13.78 18.49 11.49
CA SER A 360 -12.54 19.28 11.27
C SER A 360 -11.56 18.61 10.32
N TRP A 361 -12.06 17.87 9.33
CA TRP A 361 -11.29 17.10 8.36
C TRP A 361 -10.47 15.95 8.97
N LEU A 362 -10.83 15.48 10.16
CA LEU A 362 -10.26 14.27 10.75
C LEU A 362 -10.67 13.03 9.93
N PRO A 363 -9.83 11.98 9.90
CA PRO A 363 -10.12 10.76 9.16
C PRO A 363 -11.26 9.97 9.83
N VAL A 364 -12.35 9.73 9.09
CA VAL A 364 -13.49 8.92 9.54
C VAL A 364 -13.40 7.48 9.06
N ARG A 365 -12.58 7.23 8.03
CA ARG A 365 -12.27 5.90 7.57
C ARG A 365 -10.86 5.88 6.99
N ILE A 366 -10.10 4.86 7.33
CA ILE A 366 -8.80 4.56 6.75
C ILE A 366 -8.85 3.09 6.35
N LEU A 367 -8.59 2.79 5.07
CA LEU A 367 -8.51 1.43 4.56
C LEU A 367 -7.14 1.22 3.93
N GLN A 368 -6.36 0.36 4.53
CA GLN A 368 -5.05 -0.03 4.03
C GLN A 368 -5.11 -1.44 3.45
N THR A 369 -4.63 -1.61 2.21
CA THR A 369 -4.42 -2.91 1.60
C THR A 369 -2.92 -3.17 1.48
N GLU A 370 -2.46 -4.24 2.11
CA GLU A 370 -1.06 -4.67 2.05
C GLU A 370 -0.76 -5.43 0.75
N PRO A 371 0.51 -5.57 0.32
CA PRO A 371 0.88 -6.26 -0.92
C PRO A 371 0.40 -7.72 -1.00
N ASN A 372 0.22 -8.39 0.14
CA ASN A 372 -0.33 -9.75 0.24
C ASN A 372 -1.87 -9.81 0.16
N GLY A 373 -2.54 -8.66 -0.02
CA GLY A 373 -3.99 -8.54 -0.10
C GLY A 373 -4.70 -8.40 1.25
N MET A 374 -3.97 -8.42 2.37
CA MET A 374 -4.57 -8.18 3.69
C MET A 374 -5.09 -6.74 3.78
N GLN A 375 -6.34 -6.60 4.19
CA GLN A 375 -6.98 -5.31 4.40
C GLN A 375 -7.09 -5.01 5.90
N ILE A 376 -6.72 -3.80 6.27
CA ILE A 376 -6.89 -3.24 7.61
C ILE A 376 -7.75 -2.00 7.46
N GLU A 377 -8.95 -2.05 8.02
CA GLU A 377 -9.90 -0.93 8.04
C GLU A 377 -10.02 -0.37 9.44
N MET A 378 -9.97 0.96 9.53
CA MET A 378 -10.30 1.72 10.73
C MET A 378 -11.51 2.59 10.39
N LEU A 379 -12.64 2.36 11.05
CA LEU A 379 -13.90 3.07 10.83
C LEU A 379 -14.27 3.85 12.09
N TRP A 380 -14.48 5.16 11.95
CA TRP A 380 -14.80 6.09 13.05
C TRP A 380 -15.90 5.57 13.96
N ARG A 381 -15.69 5.78 15.27
CA ARG A 381 -16.63 5.41 16.32
C ARG A 381 -16.72 6.49 17.38
N GLY A 382 -17.94 6.95 17.63
CA GLY A 382 -18.24 7.88 18.72
C GLY A 382 -17.90 9.33 18.39
N LYS A 383 -17.43 10.04 19.40
CA LYS A 383 -17.08 11.46 19.32
C LYS A 383 -15.59 11.65 19.58
N LEU A 384 -15.03 12.73 19.03
CA LEU A 384 -13.69 13.16 19.39
C LEU A 384 -13.63 13.41 20.90
N GLN A 385 -12.70 12.75 21.58
CA GLN A 385 -12.49 12.90 23.00
C GLN A 385 -11.25 13.78 23.26
N PRO A 386 -11.19 14.51 24.37
CA PRO A 386 -9.94 15.16 24.76
C PRO A 386 -8.78 14.16 24.81
N PRO A 387 -7.56 14.56 24.46
CA PRO A 387 -6.41 13.67 24.56
C PRO A 387 -6.21 13.23 26.01
N SER A 388 -6.05 11.93 26.22
CA SER A 388 -5.65 11.39 27.51
C SER A 388 -4.21 11.82 27.81
N ALA A 389 -3.89 12.16 29.05
CA ALA A 389 -2.50 12.37 29.41
C ALA A 389 -1.70 11.09 29.09
N THR A 390 -0.72 11.20 28.23
CA THR A 390 0.14 10.07 27.86
C THR A 390 0.79 9.54 29.13
N GLN A 391 0.38 8.36 29.60
CA GLN A 391 1.18 7.62 30.57
C GLN A 391 2.47 7.26 29.84
N GLY A 392 3.51 8.04 30.10
CA GLY A 392 4.84 7.80 29.57
C GLY A 392 5.20 6.35 29.86
N GLN A 393 5.41 5.57 28.80
CA GLN A 393 6.00 4.24 28.89
C GLN A 393 7.46 4.41 29.36
N SER A 394 7.63 4.66 30.67
CA SER A 394 8.91 4.50 31.38
C SER A 394 9.19 3.01 31.49
N GLY A 395 9.62 2.44 30.41
CA GLY A 395 10.14 1.08 30.30
C GLY A 395 11.65 1.08 30.14
N ALA A 396 12.36 1.87 30.93
CA ALA A 396 13.79 1.68 31.19
C ALA A 396 13.89 1.33 32.67
N GLY A 397 13.97 0.03 32.97
CA GLY A 397 14.33 -0.44 34.29
C GLY A 397 15.69 0.10 34.68
N THR A 398 15.72 1.09 35.53
CA THR A 398 16.91 1.45 36.31
C THR A 398 17.12 0.32 37.30
N PRO A 399 18.30 -0.32 37.36
CA PRO A 399 18.59 -1.26 38.43
C PRO A 399 18.60 -0.48 39.76
N ASP A 400 17.72 -0.89 40.65
CA ASP A 400 17.66 -0.44 42.05
C ASP A 400 18.98 -0.79 42.74
N ALA A 401 19.81 0.23 42.93
CA ALA A 401 20.99 0.17 43.80
C ALA A 401 20.54 0.57 45.21
N SER A 402 19.79 -0.31 45.86
CA SER A 402 19.60 -0.24 47.31
C SER A 402 20.91 -0.66 47.99
N ALA A 403 21.79 0.31 48.20
CA ALA A 403 22.89 0.15 49.08
C ALA A 403 22.38 0.26 50.55
N ASP A 404 22.53 -0.83 51.19
CA ASP A 404 22.47 -1.08 52.64
C ASP A 404 23.12 0.07 53.42
N ALA A 405 22.35 0.90 54.12
CA ALA A 405 22.83 1.88 55.10
C ALA A 405 22.41 1.40 56.50
N ALA A 406 23.33 0.76 57.18
CA ALA A 406 23.20 0.42 58.59
C ALA A 406 22.99 1.67 59.46
N PRO A 407 22.16 1.63 60.53
CA PRO A 407 21.89 2.78 61.40
C PRO A 407 23.11 3.01 62.34
N ALA A 408 23.62 4.21 62.33
CA ALA A 408 24.61 4.70 63.30
C ALA A 408 24.01 4.75 64.69
N ALA A 409 24.67 4.07 65.63
CA ALA A 409 24.36 4.05 67.05
C ALA A 409 24.58 5.43 67.67
N SER A 410 23.62 5.92 68.37
CA SER A 410 23.70 7.10 69.24
C SER A 410 24.59 6.78 70.44
N ALA A 411 25.62 7.59 70.68
CA ALA A 411 26.40 7.60 71.92
C ALA A 411 25.69 8.45 73.00
N PRO A 412 25.74 8.04 74.28
CA PRO A 412 25.06 8.77 75.33
C PRO A 412 25.95 9.92 75.82
N ASP A 413 25.28 11.04 76.07
CA ASP A 413 25.80 12.18 76.85
C ASP A 413 25.99 11.82 78.31
N LYS A 414 27.11 12.27 78.88
CA LYS A 414 27.34 12.35 80.35
C LYS A 414 28.47 13.32 80.71
N PRO A 415 28.49 13.87 81.92
CA PRO A 415 27.77 15.06 82.47
C PRO A 415 28.72 16.25 82.47
#